data_bd45b5472c328088434822809c9ed3c8
#
_entry.id   bd45b5472c328088434822809c9ed3c8
#
_cell.length_a   1.000
_cell.length_b   1.000
_cell.length_c   1.000
_cell.angle_alpha   90.00
_cell.angle_beta   90.00
_cell.angle_gamma   90.00
#
_symmetry.space_group_name_H-M   'P 1'
#
loop_
_entity.id
_entity.type
_entity.pdbx_description
1 polymer ?
#
loop_
_entity_poly.entity_id
_entity_poly.type
_entity_poly.pdbx_seq_one_letter_code
_entity_poly.pdbx_strand_id
1 'polypeptide(L)'
;VPLIAGEARSDIVRDVSNVDSSPRNRAPGAGSHRTPLHALSAADSAWLRVDRDNNRMIITAVLTLERGVPFAKVQARLVDRLLPYPRLQQRIVTPKFAFGVPHWEDDPDFDIARQTEVVKLDNPADQSELESFVGGLMEQSLPVDRPLWRIYYVEKYVEKYDEKYDERVTAGGRTSDSSSAGAALVVRVHHCIADGIALLRILLSLSDEPPEITFPTAAAEWARSGKRASIARRVALGARTAARSIAHFANFLVSRSDPDTRFSTPLGRTKRAAWSNPIALEDIKQIGRASSGTVNEVLLSAAAGALGRVLEEDPQFESGLELRGVVPVNLRGDEPLSALGNKFGLVFMPMPVGIADSEARLEHVRESMARIKASPEALGWFAMLRALGRVPTWMEALGVELFSRKATLVITSLAGPKQQLHFCGSAIEDVMFWVPCAGNVGLGMSMLSYNGRVRLGVTADVGQLNNPAEIASEFESELRGSTSAGR
;
A
#
# COMPACT_ATOMS: atom_id res chain seq x y z
N VAL A 1 35.54 -4.16 36.20
CA VAL A 1 34.62 -5.30 36.30
C VAL A 1 33.82 -5.29 35.02
N PRO A 2 33.88 -6.33 34.15
CA PRO A 2 33.43 -6.24 32.75
C PRO A 2 31.94 -6.52 32.60
N LEU A 3 31.36 -5.78 31.66
CA LEU A 3 30.07 -5.97 31.04
C LEU A 3 30.03 -7.30 30.23
N ILE A 4 28.96 -8.03 30.39
CA ILE A 4 28.61 -9.16 29.52
C ILE A 4 27.47 -8.69 28.61
N ALA A 5 27.81 -8.45 27.36
CA ALA A 5 26.84 -8.29 26.30
C ALA A 5 26.36 -9.67 25.83
N GLY A 6 25.06 -9.94 25.99
CA GLY A 6 24.41 -11.13 25.44
C GLY A 6 23.87 -10.82 24.04
N GLU A 7 24.53 -11.33 23.02
CA GLU A 7 24.02 -11.39 21.67
C GLU A 7 22.95 -12.48 21.57
N ALA A 8 21.71 -12.07 21.37
CA ALA A 8 20.65 -12.97 20.90
C ALA A 8 20.75 -13.07 19.37
N ARG A 9 21.46 -14.07 18.88
CA ARG A 9 21.44 -14.47 17.46
C ARG A 9 20.13 -15.18 17.17
N SER A 10 19.42 -14.65 16.21
CA SER A 10 18.29 -15.29 15.54
C SER A 10 18.81 -16.41 14.61
N ASP A 11 18.88 -17.64 15.11
CA ASP A 11 19.09 -18.84 14.28
C ASP A 11 17.74 -19.50 14.03
N ILE A 12 16.99 -19.01 13.04
CA ILE A 12 15.88 -19.74 12.42
C ILE A 12 16.13 -19.77 10.91
N VAL A 13 17.09 -20.55 10.49
CA VAL A 13 17.19 -21.10 9.13
C VAL A 13 18.05 -22.33 9.19
N ARG A 14 17.46 -23.52 9.10
CA ARG A 14 17.92 -24.72 8.40
C ARG A 14 17.22 -25.96 8.93
N ASP A 15 16.26 -26.43 8.17
CA ASP A 15 16.24 -27.87 7.88
C ASP A 15 15.58 -28.06 6.50
N VAL A 16 16.42 -28.23 5.50
CA VAL A 16 16.00 -28.63 4.15
C VAL A 16 16.87 -29.80 3.77
N SER A 17 16.37 -31.00 3.99
CA SER A 17 16.92 -32.18 3.37
C SER A 17 15.80 -33.08 2.86
N ASN A 18 15.86 -33.31 1.54
CA ASN A 18 15.29 -34.40 0.76
C ASN A 18 13.76 -34.48 0.58
N VAL A 19 13.29 -33.96 -0.55
CA VAL A 19 12.19 -34.59 -1.29
C VAL A 19 12.59 -34.73 -2.76
N ASP A 20 12.45 -35.92 -3.19
CA ASP A 20 12.75 -36.61 -4.42
C ASP A 20 12.32 -35.91 -5.73
N SER A 21 13.15 -36.09 -6.74
CA SER A 21 12.99 -35.63 -8.12
C SER A 21 11.91 -36.43 -8.85
N SER A 22 10.87 -35.74 -9.33
CA SER A 22 9.95 -36.23 -10.37
C SER A 22 9.40 -35.10 -11.27
N PRO A 23 8.88 -35.37 -12.48
CA PRO A 23 9.45 -34.87 -13.70
C PRO A 23 8.90 -33.50 -14.16
N ARG A 24 9.79 -32.77 -14.82
CA ARG A 24 9.56 -31.52 -15.50
C ARG A 24 8.35 -31.56 -16.45
N ASN A 25 7.28 -30.87 -16.16
CA ASN A 25 6.21 -30.55 -17.09
C ASN A 25 6.66 -29.40 -17.99
N ARG A 26 7.38 -29.73 -19.06
CA ARG A 26 7.60 -28.81 -20.17
C ARG A 26 6.36 -28.82 -21.05
N ALA A 27 5.71 -27.69 -21.22
CA ALA A 27 4.77 -27.46 -22.29
C ALA A 27 5.50 -27.60 -23.65
N PRO A 28 4.91 -28.27 -24.66
CA PRO A 28 5.58 -28.48 -25.94
C PRO A 28 5.59 -27.23 -26.80
N GLY A 29 6.79 -26.79 -27.19
CA GLY A 29 7.05 -26.15 -28.46
C GLY A 29 6.39 -24.81 -28.74
N ALA A 30 6.83 -23.72 -28.11
CA ALA A 30 6.69 -22.39 -28.70
C ALA A 30 8.02 -22.01 -29.34
N GLY A 31 8.02 -21.84 -30.66
CA GLY A 31 9.15 -21.33 -31.41
C GLY A 31 9.65 -20.02 -30.81
N SER A 32 10.95 -19.77 -30.90
CA SER A 32 11.65 -18.59 -30.38
C SER A 32 11.20 -17.29 -31.06
N HIS A 33 9.96 -16.88 -30.85
CA HIS A 33 9.57 -15.48 -31.06
C HIS A 33 10.16 -14.70 -29.87
N ARG A 34 11.31 -14.07 -30.10
CA ARG A 34 11.79 -13.02 -29.18
C ARG A 34 10.70 -11.97 -29.10
N THR A 35 9.97 -11.93 -27.98
CA THR A 35 9.04 -10.85 -27.70
C THR A 35 9.81 -9.52 -27.79
N PRO A 36 9.30 -8.49 -28.49
CA PRO A 36 10.00 -7.23 -28.59
C PRO A 36 10.28 -6.70 -27.19
N LEU A 37 11.53 -6.30 -26.96
CA LEU A 37 11.98 -5.72 -25.69
C LEU A 37 11.17 -4.45 -25.40
N HIS A 38 10.37 -4.46 -24.37
CA HIS A 38 9.58 -3.30 -23.95
C HIS A 38 10.34 -2.52 -22.89
N ALA A 39 10.79 -1.30 -23.24
CA ALA A 39 11.40 -0.39 -22.28
C ALA A 39 10.43 -0.10 -21.13
N LEU A 40 10.95 0.03 -19.91
CA LEU A 40 10.17 0.51 -18.78
C LEU A 40 9.65 1.91 -19.09
N SER A 41 8.42 2.18 -18.66
CA SER A 41 7.92 3.57 -18.67
C SER A 41 8.80 4.45 -17.78
N ALA A 42 8.81 5.76 -18.03
CA ALA A 42 9.58 6.67 -17.18
C ALA A 42 9.15 6.61 -15.71
N ALA A 43 7.83 6.44 -15.45
CA ALA A 43 7.31 6.29 -14.09
C ALA A 43 7.78 4.97 -13.45
N ASP A 44 7.71 3.85 -14.19
CA ASP A 44 8.16 2.55 -13.67
C ASP A 44 9.68 2.54 -13.41
N SER A 45 10.45 3.21 -14.28
CA SER A 45 11.90 3.39 -14.11
C SER A 45 12.23 4.23 -12.88
N ALA A 46 11.45 5.29 -12.60
CA ALA A 46 11.63 6.09 -11.39
C ALA A 46 11.43 5.21 -10.14
N TRP A 47 10.34 4.44 -10.08
CA TRP A 47 10.07 3.54 -8.95
C TRP A 47 11.15 2.48 -8.76
N LEU A 48 11.74 1.97 -9.84
CA LEU A 48 12.85 1.02 -9.75
C LEU A 48 14.12 1.67 -9.17
N ARG A 49 14.39 2.95 -9.51
CA ARG A 49 15.61 3.64 -9.08
C ARG A 49 15.53 4.24 -7.69
N VAL A 50 14.33 4.56 -7.19
CA VAL A 50 14.13 5.03 -5.81
C VAL A 50 14.12 3.91 -4.78
N ASP A 51 14.13 2.64 -5.19
CA ASP A 51 14.26 1.50 -4.27
C ASP A 51 15.62 1.58 -3.54
N ARG A 52 15.60 1.58 -2.21
CA ARG A 52 16.78 1.66 -1.35
C ARG A 52 16.73 0.61 -0.25
N ASP A 53 17.89 0.25 0.28
CA ASP A 53 18.01 -0.75 1.36
C ASP A 53 17.22 -0.39 2.63
N ASN A 54 17.08 0.89 2.91
CA ASN A 54 16.33 1.39 4.05
C ASN A 54 14.88 1.78 3.73
N ASN A 55 14.47 1.69 2.45
CA ASN A 55 13.10 2.03 2.05
C ASN A 55 12.75 1.35 0.71
N ARG A 56 12.23 0.12 0.79
CA ARG A 56 11.94 -0.71 -0.38
C ARG A 56 10.68 -0.28 -1.10
N MET A 57 10.73 -0.20 -2.41
CA MET A 57 9.58 0.11 -3.26
C MET A 57 8.71 -1.12 -3.52
N ILE A 58 8.34 -1.83 -2.47
CA ILE A 58 7.57 -3.07 -2.53
C ILE A 58 6.23 -2.86 -1.84
N ILE A 59 5.14 -3.05 -2.57
CA ILE A 59 3.80 -3.12 -2.01
C ILE A 59 3.66 -4.50 -1.37
N THR A 60 3.22 -4.53 -0.13
CA THR A 60 2.92 -5.77 0.60
C THR A 60 1.43 -5.81 0.91
N ALA A 61 0.80 -6.96 0.70
CA ALA A 61 -0.60 -7.19 1.05
C ALA A 61 -0.77 -8.53 1.76
N VAL A 62 -1.78 -8.62 2.61
CA VAL A 62 -2.17 -9.84 3.31
C VAL A 62 -3.63 -10.11 3.06
N LEU A 63 -3.95 -11.35 2.71
CA LEU A 63 -5.31 -11.89 2.72
C LEU A 63 -5.38 -12.97 3.76
N THR A 64 -6.30 -12.87 4.70
CA THR A 64 -6.57 -13.94 5.66
C THR A 64 -7.71 -14.83 5.15
N LEU A 65 -7.58 -16.12 5.37
CA LEU A 65 -8.52 -17.15 4.91
C LEU A 65 -9.13 -17.85 6.10
N GLU A 66 -10.44 -18.04 6.07
CA GLU A 66 -11.20 -18.76 7.11
C GLU A 66 -10.63 -20.17 7.34
N ARG A 67 -10.25 -20.85 6.26
CA ARG A 67 -9.75 -22.23 6.30
C ARG A 67 -8.49 -22.37 5.44
N GLY A 68 -7.57 -23.22 5.88
CA GLY A 68 -6.41 -23.59 5.11
C GLY A 68 -6.79 -24.26 3.78
N VAL A 69 -6.03 -23.94 2.73
CA VAL A 69 -6.19 -24.48 1.37
C VAL A 69 -4.95 -25.30 1.02
N PRO A 70 -5.08 -26.51 0.43
CA PRO A 70 -3.90 -27.25 -0.02
C PRO A 70 -3.01 -26.40 -0.94
N PHE A 71 -1.71 -26.32 -0.65
CA PHE A 71 -0.78 -25.44 -1.35
C PHE A 71 -0.75 -25.66 -2.87
N ALA A 72 -0.90 -26.90 -3.32
CA ALA A 72 -1.01 -27.21 -4.75
C ALA A 72 -2.22 -26.50 -5.41
N LYS A 73 -3.35 -26.34 -4.71
CA LYS A 73 -4.50 -25.58 -5.21
C LYS A 73 -4.20 -24.09 -5.23
N VAL A 74 -3.46 -23.57 -4.23
CA VAL A 74 -2.99 -22.19 -4.21
C VAL A 74 -2.14 -21.93 -5.45
N GLN A 75 -1.11 -22.74 -5.70
CA GLN A 75 -0.25 -22.59 -6.89
C GLN A 75 -1.04 -22.68 -8.19
N ALA A 76 -1.94 -23.65 -8.33
CA ALA A 76 -2.78 -23.76 -9.52
C ALA A 76 -3.64 -22.50 -9.75
N ARG A 77 -4.22 -21.92 -8.70
CA ARG A 77 -4.97 -20.66 -8.77
C ARG A 77 -4.07 -19.49 -9.18
N LEU A 78 -2.86 -19.40 -8.65
CA LEU A 78 -1.91 -18.35 -9.03
C LEU A 78 -1.50 -18.47 -10.50
N VAL A 79 -1.26 -19.69 -10.98
CA VAL A 79 -0.99 -19.94 -12.42
C VAL A 79 -2.17 -19.47 -13.27
N ASP A 80 -3.40 -19.89 -12.95
CA ASP A 80 -4.61 -19.52 -13.70
C ASP A 80 -4.84 -18.01 -13.76
N ARG A 81 -4.63 -17.30 -12.65
CA ARG A 81 -5.01 -15.90 -12.50
C ARG A 81 -3.88 -14.90 -12.75
N LEU A 82 -2.62 -15.26 -12.52
CA LEU A 82 -1.49 -14.34 -12.66
C LEU A 82 -0.76 -14.47 -13.99
N LEU A 83 -0.65 -15.69 -14.55
CA LEU A 83 0.11 -15.86 -15.80
C LEU A 83 -0.55 -15.27 -17.06
N PRO A 84 -1.86 -14.95 -17.10
CA PRO A 84 -2.40 -14.12 -18.18
C PRO A 84 -1.79 -12.70 -18.24
N TYR A 85 -1.09 -12.24 -17.20
CA TYR A 85 -0.38 -10.96 -17.20
C TYR A 85 1.10 -11.17 -17.56
N PRO A 86 1.56 -10.87 -18.79
CA PRO A 86 2.94 -11.13 -19.22
C PRO A 86 3.98 -10.49 -18.30
N ARG A 87 3.68 -9.31 -17.76
CA ARG A 87 4.57 -8.57 -16.84
C ARG A 87 4.94 -9.37 -15.59
N LEU A 88 4.09 -10.30 -15.14
CA LEU A 88 4.34 -11.15 -13.98
C LEU A 88 5.24 -12.36 -14.32
N GLN A 89 5.58 -12.57 -15.59
CA GLN A 89 6.54 -13.58 -16.06
C GLN A 89 7.83 -12.94 -16.57
N GLN A 90 7.94 -11.60 -16.51
CA GLN A 90 9.08 -10.84 -17.02
C GLN A 90 10.00 -10.40 -15.89
N ARG A 91 11.28 -10.45 -16.15
CA ARG A 91 12.33 -9.84 -15.32
C ARG A 91 12.77 -8.50 -15.90
N ILE A 92 13.45 -7.69 -15.09
CA ILE A 92 14.01 -6.43 -15.54
C ILE A 92 15.48 -6.61 -15.89
N VAL A 93 15.85 -6.21 -17.10
CA VAL A 93 17.23 -6.16 -17.54
C VAL A 93 17.69 -4.71 -17.62
N THR A 94 18.69 -4.38 -16.81
CA THR A 94 19.31 -3.06 -16.80
C THR A 94 20.52 -3.08 -17.74
N PRO A 95 20.57 -2.19 -18.76
CA PRO A 95 21.73 -2.09 -19.64
C PRO A 95 22.98 -1.72 -18.86
N LYS A 96 24.12 -2.27 -19.27
CA LYS A 96 25.43 -1.99 -18.65
C LYS A 96 25.93 -0.55 -18.87
N PHE A 97 25.29 0.20 -19.78
CA PHE A 97 25.66 1.59 -20.09
C PHE A 97 24.89 2.56 -19.20
N ALA A 98 25.56 3.61 -18.73
CA ALA A 98 25.03 4.58 -17.77
C ALA A 98 23.75 5.32 -18.22
N PHE A 99 23.42 5.35 -19.49
CA PHE A 99 22.23 5.98 -20.07
C PHE A 99 21.20 4.99 -20.62
N GLY A 100 21.39 3.68 -20.36
CA GLY A 100 20.47 2.66 -20.84
C GLY A 100 19.15 2.68 -20.06
N VAL A 101 18.02 2.62 -20.78
CA VAL A 101 16.71 2.45 -20.16
C VAL A 101 16.49 0.98 -19.82
N PRO A 102 16.14 0.64 -18.57
CA PRO A 102 15.76 -0.72 -18.22
C PRO A 102 14.61 -1.23 -19.09
N HIS A 103 14.58 -2.52 -19.38
CA HIS A 103 13.55 -3.13 -20.21
C HIS A 103 13.06 -4.45 -19.62
N TRP A 104 11.85 -4.81 -20.00
CA TRP A 104 11.22 -6.06 -19.62
C TRP A 104 11.66 -7.16 -20.58
N GLU A 105 12.05 -8.31 -20.04
CA GLU A 105 12.44 -9.51 -20.77
C GLU A 105 11.69 -10.70 -20.17
N ASP A 106 11.20 -11.60 -21.02
CA ASP A 106 10.60 -12.83 -20.53
C ASP A 106 11.66 -13.63 -19.76
N ASP A 107 11.33 -14.08 -18.56
CA ASP A 107 12.24 -14.89 -17.75
C ASP A 107 12.27 -16.31 -18.32
N PRO A 108 13.40 -16.76 -18.90
CA PRO A 108 13.50 -18.09 -19.52
C PRO A 108 13.40 -19.23 -18.50
N ASP A 109 13.68 -18.92 -17.23
CA ASP A 109 13.66 -19.86 -16.12
C ASP A 109 12.47 -19.63 -15.18
N PHE A 110 11.39 -18.97 -15.72
CA PHE A 110 10.21 -18.71 -14.93
C PHE A 110 9.59 -20.00 -14.40
N ASP A 111 9.42 -20.05 -13.10
CA ASP A 111 8.74 -21.15 -12.40
C ASP A 111 7.92 -20.55 -11.24
N ILE A 112 6.64 -20.90 -11.18
CA ILE A 112 5.74 -20.48 -10.09
C ILE A 112 6.26 -20.95 -8.72
N ALA A 113 6.93 -22.08 -8.64
CA ALA A 113 7.52 -22.59 -7.42
C ALA A 113 8.64 -21.69 -6.88
N ARG A 114 9.34 -20.95 -7.75
CA ARG A 114 10.35 -19.96 -7.35
C ARG A 114 9.75 -18.66 -6.85
N GLN A 115 8.47 -18.41 -7.15
CA GLN A 115 7.72 -17.20 -6.78
C GLN A 115 6.80 -17.42 -5.57
N THR A 116 6.68 -18.67 -5.13
CA THR A 116 5.78 -19.04 -4.02
C THR A 116 6.52 -19.80 -2.95
N GLU A 117 6.12 -19.62 -1.69
CA GLU A 117 6.72 -20.30 -0.55
C GLU A 117 5.66 -20.63 0.49
N VAL A 118 5.77 -21.82 1.10
CA VAL A 118 4.98 -22.20 2.28
C VAL A 118 5.74 -21.78 3.53
N VAL A 119 5.07 -21.06 4.41
CA VAL A 119 5.63 -20.58 5.66
C VAL A 119 4.88 -21.19 6.83
N LYS A 120 5.62 -21.67 7.79
CA LYS A 120 5.11 -22.13 9.08
C LYS A 120 5.63 -21.18 10.14
N LEU A 121 4.72 -20.44 10.72
CA LEU A 121 4.96 -19.65 11.93
C LEU A 121 4.71 -20.52 13.15
N ASP A 122 4.92 -19.99 14.34
CA ASP A 122 4.61 -20.74 15.56
C ASP A 122 3.14 -21.14 15.58
N ASN A 123 2.83 -22.22 16.21
CA ASN A 123 1.54 -22.91 16.03
C ASN A 123 0.64 -22.78 17.25
N PRO A 124 -0.55 -22.17 17.15
CA PRO A 124 -1.09 -21.48 15.97
C PRO A 124 -0.56 -20.05 15.84
N ALA A 125 -0.19 -19.65 14.62
CA ALA A 125 0.24 -18.29 14.34
C ALA A 125 -0.91 -17.31 14.60
N ASP A 126 -0.69 -16.28 15.42
CA ASP A 126 -1.64 -15.22 15.68
C ASP A 126 -1.30 -13.93 14.90
N GLN A 127 -2.09 -12.88 15.12
CA GLN A 127 -1.89 -11.60 14.44
C GLN A 127 -0.49 -11.04 14.70
N SER A 128 0.02 -11.08 15.92
CA SER A 128 1.32 -10.51 16.29
C SER A 128 2.48 -11.20 15.56
N GLU A 129 2.42 -12.52 15.42
CA GLU A 129 3.43 -13.28 14.68
C GLU A 129 3.36 -13.00 13.18
N LEU A 130 2.14 -12.89 12.63
CA LEU A 130 1.98 -12.53 11.22
C LEU A 130 2.45 -11.09 10.95
N GLU A 131 2.17 -10.14 11.85
CA GLU A 131 2.69 -8.76 11.78
C GLU A 131 4.22 -8.73 11.83
N SER A 132 4.83 -9.50 12.72
CA SER A 132 6.28 -9.63 12.83
C SER A 132 6.90 -10.22 11.56
N PHE A 133 6.28 -11.26 11.00
CA PHE A 133 6.69 -11.86 9.73
C PHE A 133 6.60 -10.86 8.58
N VAL A 134 5.48 -10.16 8.45
CA VAL A 134 5.26 -9.14 7.42
C VAL A 134 6.28 -8.00 7.55
N GLY A 135 6.54 -7.51 8.77
CA GLY A 135 7.57 -6.51 9.05
C GLY A 135 8.94 -6.96 8.60
N GLY A 136 9.35 -8.19 8.96
CA GLY A 136 10.62 -8.78 8.52
C GLY A 136 10.74 -8.95 7.00
N LEU A 137 9.63 -9.23 6.30
CA LEU A 137 9.61 -9.27 4.85
C LEU A 137 9.82 -7.88 4.23
N MET A 138 9.32 -6.81 4.85
CA MET A 138 9.47 -5.43 4.34
C MET A 138 10.92 -4.96 4.32
N GLU A 139 11.80 -5.55 5.11
CA GLU A 139 13.25 -5.29 5.12
C GLU A 139 13.98 -5.93 3.92
N GLN A 140 13.39 -6.97 3.33
CA GLN A 140 14.03 -7.79 2.33
C GLN A 140 13.77 -7.30 0.91
N SER A 141 14.80 -7.30 0.06
CA SER A 141 14.64 -7.08 -1.38
C SER A 141 13.99 -8.28 -2.07
N LEU A 142 13.41 -8.04 -3.24
CA LEU A 142 13.03 -9.10 -4.15
C LEU A 142 14.23 -9.46 -5.05
N PRO A 143 14.42 -10.75 -5.39
CA PRO A 143 15.50 -11.18 -6.27
C PRO A 143 15.35 -10.54 -7.66
N VAL A 144 16.42 -9.88 -8.15
CA VAL A 144 16.42 -9.15 -9.42
C VAL A 144 16.61 -10.04 -10.66
N ASP A 145 16.98 -11.31 -10.48
CA ASP A 145 17.19 -12.30 -11.53
C ASP A 145 15.90 -12.92 -12.07
N ARG A 146 14.77 -12.55 -11.49
CA ARG A 146 13.44 -13.09 -11.79
C ARG A 146 12.35 -12.00 -11.69
N PRO A 147 11.06 -12.29 -12.00
CA PRO A 147 9.97 -11.34 -11.82
C PRO A 147 9.91 -10.81 -10.38
N LEU A 148 9.76 -9.49 -10.24
CA LEU A 148 9.86 -8.77 -8.97
C LEU A 148 8.57 -8.87 -8.14
N TRP A 149 8.14 -10.09 -7.86
CA TRP A 149 7.03 -10.37 -6.95
C TRP A 149 7.25 -11.71 -6.23
N ARG A 150 6.60 -11.90 -5.10
CA ARG A 150 6.63 -13.15 -4.34
C ARG A 150 5.38 -13.30 -3.49
N ILE A 151 4.92 -14.54 -3.32
CA ILE A 151 3.75 -14.88 -2.49
C ILE A 151 4.17 -15.93 -1.47
N TYR A 152 3.83 -15.67 -0.22
CA TYR A 152 4.03 -16.58 0.89
C TYR A 152 2.66 -17.09 1.36
N TYR A 153 2.54 -18.39 1.48
CA TYR A 153 1.37 -19.04 2.04
C TYR A 153 1.66 -19.43 3.48
N VAL A 154 1.06 -18.73 4.43
CA VAL A 154 1.21 -18.98 5.86
C VAL A 154 0.15 -19.99 6.27
N GLU A 155 0.59 -21.17 6.74
CA GLU A 155 -0.29 -22.23 7.23
C GLU A 155 -0.70 -21.98 8.67
N LYS A 156 -1.91 -22.41 9.03
CA LYS A 156 -2.43 -22.44 10.42
C LYS A 156 -2.48 -21.07 11.11
N TYR A 157 -2.84 -20.05 10.36
CA TYR A 157 -3.12 -18.73 10.93
C TYR A 157 -4.46 -18.74 11.67
N VAL A 158 -4.49 -18.15 12.86
CA VAL A 158 -5.71 -17.99 13.67
C VAL A 158 -5.90 -16.54 14.00
N GLU A 159 -6.89 -15.92 13.41
CA GLU A 159 -7.25 -14.56 13.76
C GLU A 159 -7.98 -14.55 15.10
N LYS A 160 -7.41 -13.84 16.08
CA LYS A 160 -8.01 -13.61 17.39
C LYS A 160 -8.48 -12.17 17.45
N TYR A 161 -9.77 -11.95 17.67
CA TYR A 161 -10.29 -10.63 17.97
C TYR A 161 -10.32 -10.42 19.49
N ASP A 162 -10.08 -9.21 19.93
CA ASP A 162 -10.19 -8.83 21.33
C ASP A 162 -11.65 -9.05 21.80
N GLU A 163 -11.87 -9.67 22.98
CA GLU A 163 -13.22 -10.01 23.51
C GLU A 163 -14.15 -8.78 23.65
N LYS A 164 -13.59 -7.59 23.62
CA LYS A 164 -14.34 -6.31 23.62
C LYS A 164 -15.02 -5.96 22.29
N TYR A 165 -14.82 -6.81 21.26
CA TYR A 165 -15.38 -6.54 19.93
C TYR A 165 -16.88 -6.80 19.89
N ASP A 166 -17.61 -5.79 19.41
CA ASP A 166 -19.06 -5.76 19.27
C ASP A 166 -19.54 -7.00 18.47
N GLU A 167 -20.48 -7.77 19.07
CA GLU A 167 -21.14 -8.92 18.43
C GLU A 167 -21.67 -8.61 17.02
N ARG A 168 -21.94 -7.33 16.71
CA ARG A 168 -22.38 -6.87 15.38
C ARG A 168 -21.30 -7.01 14.30
N VAL A 169 -20.02 -6.98 14.65
CA VAL A 169 -18.89 -7.16 13.72
C VAL A 169 -18.61 -8.65 13.52
N THR A 170 -18.90 -9.45 14.54
CA THR A 170 -18.69 -10.91 14.54
C THR A 170 -19.92 -11.71 14.06
N ALA A 171 -21.11 -11.10 13.99
CA ALA A 171 -22.37 -11.75 13.60
C ALA A 171 -22.44 -12.26 12.15
N GLY A 172 -21.38 -12.17 11.39
CA GLY A 172 -21.19 -12.81 10.09
C GLY A 172 -20.83 -14.31 10.20
N GLY A 173 -21.28 -15.01 11.26
CA GLY A 173 -21.34 -16.48 11.29
C GLY A 173 -20.03 -17.21 11.54
N ARG A 174 -19.28 -16.88 12.59
CA ARG A 174 -18.29 -17.83 13.11
C ARG A 174 -18.99 -18.89 13.97
N THR A 175 -19.23 -20.07 13.41
CA THR A 175 -19.34 -21.26 14.25
C THR A 175 -17.92 -21.58 14.72
N SER A 176 -17.72 -21.55 16.03
CA SER A 176 -16.47 -21.90 16.72
C SER A 176 -16.16 -23.40 16.58
N ASP A 177 -16.08 -23.90 15.36
CA ASP A 177 -15.53 -25.24 15.13
C ASP A 177 -14.02 -25.11 15.01
N SER A 178 -13.35 -25.21 16.16
CA SER A 178 -11.91 -25.01 16.35
C SER A 178 -11.01 -26.07 15.67
N SER A 179 -11.57 -26.86 14.75
CA SER A 179 -10.85 -27.97 14.13
C SER A 179 -10.09 -27.61 12.84
N SER A 180 -10.37 -26.46 12.19
CA SER A 180 -9.64 -26.04 11.00
C SER A 180 -9.00 -24.66 11.20
N ALA A 181 -7.70 -24.64 11.42
CA ALA A 181 -6.95 -23.40 11.39
C ALA A 181 -7.05 -22.74 10.01
N GLY A 182 -7.22 -21.43 9.98
CA GLY A 182 -7.17 -20.62 8.76
C GLY A 182 -5.78 -20.58 8.11
N ALA A 183 -5.61 -19.69 7.18
CA ALA A 183 -4.33 -19.44 6.53
C ALA A 183 -4.21 -17.97 6.15
N ALA A 184 -3.01 -17.55 5.74
CA ALA A 184 -2.83 -16.22 5.16
C ALA A 184 -1.98 -16.28 3.89
N LEU A 185 -2.29 -15.41 2.94
CA LEU A 185 -1.46 -15.14 1.77
C LEU A 185 -0.77 -13.79 1.98
N VAL A 186 0.55 -13.78 2.02
CA VAL A 186 1.34 -12.54 2.01
C VAL A 186 1.89 -12.32 0.62
N VAL A 187 1.46 -11.26 -0.03
CA VAL A 187 1.79 -10.93 -1.42
C VAL A 187 2.72 -9.72 -1.41
N ARG A 188 3.87 -9.84 -2.08
CA ARG A 188 4.85 -8.78 -2.24
C ARG A 188 5.08 -8.53 -3.72
N VAL A 189 4.93 -7.27 -4.14
CA VAL A 189 5.13 -6.88 -5.54
C VAL A 189 5.87 -5.54 -5.60
N HIS A 190 6.93 -5.48 -6.39
CA HIS A 190 7.66 -4.22 -6.59
C HIS A 190 6.81 -3.21 -7.34
N HIS A 191 6.83 -1.95 -6.89
CA HIS A 191 5.98 -0.88 -7.40
C HIS A 191 6.21 -0.54 -8.88
N CYS A 192 7.38 -0.89 -9.45
CA CYS A 192 7.63 -0.72 -10.89
C CYS A 192 6.74 -1.61 -11.79
N ILE A 193 6.14 -2.68 -11.25
CA ILE A 193 5.23 -3.57 -12.00
C ILE A 193 3.89 -2.89 -12.22
N ALA A 194 3.31 -2.31 -11.15
CA ALA A 194 1.99 -1.69 -11.20
C ALA A 194 1.76 -0.78 -9.99
N ASP A 195 0.82 0.16 -10.11
CA ASP A 195 0.33 0.96 -8.98
C ASP A 195 -0.60 0.16 -8.05
N GLY A 196 -0.89 0.74 -6.89
CA GLY A 196 -1.69 0.09 -5.85
C GLY A 196 -3.07 -0.34 -6.31
N ILE A 197 -3.74 0.42 -7.20
CA ILE A 197 -5.06 0.07 -7.74
C ILE A 197 -4.96 -1.13 -8.69
N ALA A 198 -3.98 -1.14 -9.58
CA ALA A 198 -3.76 -2.27 -10.48
C ALA A 198 -3.40 -3.53 -9.71
N LEU A 199 -2.57 -3.41 -8.66
CA LEU A 199 -2.21 -4.54 -7.80
C LEU A 199 -3.40 -5.03 -6.95
N LEU A 200 -4.22 -4.12 -6.41
CA LEU A 200 -5.44 -4.52 -5.71
C LEU A 200 -6.39 -5.28 -6.64
N ARG A 201 -6.57 -4.83 -7.89
CA ARG A 201 -7.36 -5.57 -8.87
C ARG A 201 -6.81 -6.95 -9.17
N ILE A 202 -5.48 -7.09 -9.33
CA ILE A 202 -4.83 -8.40 -9.51
C ILE A 202 -5.07 -9.28 -8.27
N LEU A 203 -4.88 -8.73 -7.07
CA LEU A 203 -5.08 -9.45 -5.83
C LEU A 203 -6.52 -9.97 -5.72
N LEU A 204 -7.50 -9.13 -6.02
CA LEU A 204 -8.91 -9.49 -6.00
C LEU A 204 -9.29 -10.45 -7.15
N SER A 205 -8.54 -10.46 -8.26
CA SER A 205 -8.74 -11.44 -9.33
C SER A 205 -8.37 -12.86 -8.94
N LEU A 206 -7.63 -13.04 -7.84
CA LEU A 206 -7.32 -14.36 -7.29
C LEU A 206 -8.55 -15.06 -6.69
N SER A 207 -9.60 -14.31 -6.35
CA SER A 207 -10.83 -14.88 -5.82
C SER A 207 -11.53 -15.80 -6.83
N ASP A 208 -12.41 -16.66 -6.31
CA ASP A 208 -13.17 -17.60 -7.12
C ASP A 208 -14.09 -16.85 -8.09
N GLU A 209 -14.71 -15.78 -7.60
CA GLU A 209 -15.56 -14.86 -8.36
C GLU A 209 -14.95 -13.46 -8.30
N PRO A 210 -14.09 -13.07 -9.28
CA PRO A 210 -13.48 -11.76 -9.28
C PRO A 210 -14.52 -10.64 -9.30
N PRO A 211 -14.50 -9.70 -8.35
CA PRO A 211 -15.48 -8.64 -8.30
C PRO A 211 -15.23 -7.60 -9.39
N GLU A 212 -16.30 -7.06 -9.97
CA GLU A 212 -16.23 -5.86 -10.78
C GLU A 212 -16.10 -4.63 -9.88
N ILE A 213 -14.88 -4.08 -9.79
CA ILE A 213 -14.62 -2.89 -8.98
C ILE A 213 -14.27 -1.72 -9.90
N THR A 214 -15.06 -0.65 -9.78
CA THR A 214 -14.77 0.63 -10.41
C THR A 214 -14.17 1.56 -9.36
N PHE A 215 -12.94 1.99 -9.59
CA PHE A 215 -12.30 2.99 -8.73
C PHE A 215 -12.55 4.40 -9.28
N PRO A 216 -12.97 5.36 -8.44
CA PRO A 216 -13.11 6.74 -8.88
C PRO A 216 -11.80 7.26 -9.47
N THR A 217 -11.86 7.96 -10.58
CA THR A 217 -10.70 8.60 -11.20
C THR A 217 -10.81 10.10 -11.08
N ALA A 218 -9.71 10.79 -10.76
CA ALA A 218 -9.66 12.23 -10.77
C ALA A 218 -10.06 12.79 -12.16
N ALA A 219 -9.69 12.09 -13.23
CA ALA A 219 -10.09 12.44 -14.60
C ALA A 219 -11.62 12.38 -14.80
N ALA A 220 -12.30 11.38 -14.22
CA ALA A 220 -13.76 11.26 -14.29
C ALA A 220 -14.48 12.32 -13.45
N GLU A 221 -13.93 12.70 -12.31
CA GLU A 221 -14.45 13.79 -11.47
C GLU A 221 -14.30 15.14 -12.18
N TRP A 222 -13.15 15.37 -12.81
CA TRP A 222 -12.92 16.60 -13.60
C TRP A 222 -13.75 16.65 -14.90
N ALA A 223 -13.95 15.50 -15.56
CA ALA A 223 -14.82 15.46 -16.75
C ALA A 223 -16.28 15.79 -16.41
N ARG A 224 -16.75 15.42 -15.21
CA ARG A 224 -18.09 15.77 -14.71
C ARG A 224 -18.24 17.26 -14.40
N SER A 225 -17.16 17.95 -14.02
CA SER A 225 -17.17 19.39 -13.73
C SER A 225 -17.00 20.26 -14.97
N GLY A 226 -16.64 19.71 -16.14
CA GLY A 226 -16.28 20.46 -17.36
C GLY A 226 -17.36 20.48 -18.43
N LYS A 227 -18.04 21.64 -18.62
CA LYS A 227 -18.86 21.91 -19.82
C LYS A 227 -18.02 21.75 -21.09
N ARG A 228 -18.61 21.16 -22.15
CA ARG A 228 -17.99 20.98 -23.47
C ARG A 228 -17.31 22.27 -23.96
N ALA A 229 -15.98 22.32 -23.92
CA ALA A 229 -15.19 23.47 -24.35
C ALA A 229 -14.67 23.29 -25.80
N SER A 230 -14.60 24.37 -26.59
CA SER A 230 -13.98 24.38 -27.92
C SER A 230 -12.49 24.03 -27.87
N ILE A 231 -11.91 23.59 -29.00
CA ILE A 231 -10.49 23.18 -29.09
C ILE A 231 -9.55 24.31 -28.63
N ALA A 232 -9.79 25.54 -29.04
CA ALA A 232 -9.02 26.71 -28.59
C ALA A 232 -9.10 26.91 -27.09
N ARG A 233 -10.28 26.71 -26.50
CA ARG A 233 -10.49 26.78 -25.04
C ARG A 233 -9.81 25.63 -24.31
N ARG A 234 -9.72 24.42 -24.94
CA ARG A 234 -8.94 23.28 -24.39
C ARG A 234 -7.43 23.55 -24.37
N VAL A 235 -6.90 24.15 -25.44
CA VAL A 235 -5.47 24.54 -25.51
C VAL A 235 -5.15 25.63 -24.49
N ALA A 236 -5.98 26.68 -24.42
CA ALA A 236 -5.80 27.75 -23.42
C ALA A 236 -5.98 27.24 -21.98
N LEU A 237 -6.91 26.31 -21.75
CA LEU A 237 -7.11 25.66 -20.48
C LEU A 237 -5.92 24.77 -20.12
N GLY A 238 -5.37 24.02 -21.09
CA GLY A 238 -4.17 23.22 -20.94
C GLY A 238 -2.94 24.06 -20.57
N ALA A 239 -2.71 25.18 -21.25
CA ALA A 239 -1.62 26.10 -20.93
C ALA A 239 -1.78 26.73 -19.53
N ARG A 240 -3.00 27.15 -19.15
CA ARG A 240 -3.30 27.66 -17.80
C ARG A 240 -3.11 26.58 -16.73
N THR A 241 -3.53 25.34 -17.00
CA THR A 241 -3.34 24.21 -16.10
C THR A 241 -1.85 23.92 -15.91
N ALA A 242 -1.07 23.89 -17.00
CA ALA A 242 0.37 23.72 -16.95
C ALA A 242 1.06 24.84 -16.15
N ALA A 243 0.73 26.10 -16.41
CA ALA A 243 1.27 27.25 -15.67
C ALA A 243 0.92 27.18 -14.18
N ARG A 244 -0.33 26.83 -13.83
CA ARG A 244 -0.73 26.62 -12.44
C ARG A 244 0.02 25.45 -11.78
N SER A 245 0.18 24.33 -12.48
CA SER A 245 0.95 23.18 -11.96
C SER A 245 2.41 23.57 -11.72
N ILE A 246 3.04 24.35 -12.62
CA ILE A 246 4.40 24.85 -12.43
C ILE A 246 4.47 25.80 -11.23
N ALA A 247 3.50 26.72 -11.09
CA ALA A 247 3.45 27.64 -9.96
C ALA A 247 3.23 26.92 -8.63
N HIS A 248 2.34 25.91 -8.58
CA HIS A 248 2.16 25.06 -7.41
C HIS A 248 3.42 24.29 -7.06
N PHE A 249 4.12 23.73 -8.06
CA PHE A 249 5.37 23.04 -7.85
C PHE A 249 6.48 24.00 -7.35
N ALA A 250 6.62 25.19 -7.94
CA ALA A 250 7.56 26.20 -7.46
C ALA A 250 7.26 26.62 -6.02
N ASN A 251 5.98 26.84 -5.70
CA ASN A 251 5.56 27.14 -4.33
C ASN A 251 5.84 25.97 -3.36
N PHE A 252 5.64 24.74 -3.80
CA PHE A 252 6.03 23.56 -3.04
C PHE A 252 7.53 23.51 -2.78
N LEU A 253 8.37 23.78 -3.78
CA LEU A 253 9.83 23.80 -3.60
C LEU A 253 10.30 24.82 -2.56
N VAL A 254 9.66 26.01 -2.51
CA VAL A 254 10.00 27.06 -1.54
C VAL A 254 9.22 26.95 -0.23
N SER A 255 8.21 26.06 -0.14
CA SER A 255 7.47 25.85 1.11
C SER A 255 8.40 25.31 2.20
N ARG A 256 8.05 25.53 3.46
CA ARG A 256 8.81 24.98 4.59
C ARG A 256 8.74 23.45 4.57
N SER A 257 9.78 22.81 5.08
CA SER A 257 9.77 21.38 5.42
C SER A 257 8.65 21.09 6.46
N ASP A 258 8.25 19.84 6.57
CA ASP A 258 7.41 19.44 7.67
C ASP A 258 8.11 19.70 9.02
N PRO A 259 7.37 19.90 10.10
CA PRO A 259 7.92 20.04 11.44
C PRO A 259 8.80 18.85 11.82
N ASP A 260 9.92 19.13 12.52
CA ASP A 260 10.78 18.09 13.05
C ASP A 260 10.10 17.42 14.25
N THR A 261 9.62 16.20 14.04
CA THR A 261 9.04 15.35 15.08
C THR A 261 9.80 14.03 15.12
N ARG A 262 9.46 13.10 16.02
CA ARG A 262 10.03 11.75 16.04
C ARG A 262 9.97 11.06 14.66
N PHE A 263 8.97 11.40 13.82
CA PHE A 263 8.84 10.86 12.46
C PHE A 263 9.85 11.43 11.45
N SER A 264 10.65 12.41 11.83
CA SER A 264 11.70 13.02 10.98
C SER A 264 13.09 12.40 11.20
N THR A 265 13.22 11.44 12.13
CA THR A 265 14.51 10.78 12.40
C THR A 265 14.98 9.97 11.17
N PRO A 266 16.30 9.86 10.94
CA PRO A 266 16.84 9.08 9.82
C PRO A 266 16.36 7.63 9.84
N LEU A 267 16.06 7.10 8.65
CA LEU A 267 15.57 5.74 8.52
C LEU A 267 16.66 4.69 8.74
N GLY A 268 16.31 3.67 9.52
CA GLY A 268 17.00 2.40 9.60
C GLY A 268 16.58 1.42 8.50
N ARG A 269 16.95 0.16 8.67
CA ARG A 269 16.52 -0.93 7.80
C ARG A 269 15.31 -1.68 8.36
N THR A 270 15.17 -1.69 9.68
CA THR A 270 14.16 -2.46 10.40
C THR A 270 12.80 -1.80 10.28
N LYS A 271 11.83 -2.57 9.78
CA LYS A 271 10.44 -2.15 9.62
C LYS A 271 9.52 -2.95 10.51
N ARG A 272 8.45 -2.32 10.93
CA ARG A 272 7.35 -2.96 11.65
C ARG A 272 6.06 -2.74 10.88
N ALA A 273 5.20 -3.75 10.89
CA ALA A 273 3.86 -3.68 10.38
C ALA A 273 2.87 -3.98 11.49
N ALA A 274 1.74 -3.30 11.46
CA ALA A 274 0.60 -3.58 12.33
C ALA A 274 -0.69 -3.24 11.57
N TRP A 275 -1.81 -3.74 12.06
CA TRP A 275 -3.13 -3.34 11.57
C TRP A 275 -4.17 -3.30 12.69
N SER A 276 -5.17 -2.45 12.49
CA SER A 276 -6.27 -2.29 13.44
C SER A 276 -7.17 -3.51 13.45
N ASN A 277 -7.96 -3.66 14.48
CA ASN A 277 -9.14 -4.51 14.42
C ASN A 277 -10.13 -4.02 13.35
N PRO A 278 -11.02 -4.87 12.81
CA PRO A 278 -11.99 -4.46 11.80
C PRO A 278 -13.02 -3.50 12.40
N ILE A 279 -13.30 -2.40 11.72
CA ILE A 279 -14.27 -1.37 12.13
C ILE A 279 -15.45 -1.42 11.18
N ALA A 280 -16.67 -1.41 11.69
CA ALA A 280 -17.85 -1.44 10.84
C ALA A 280 -17.93 -0.20 9.94
N LEU A 281 -17.99 -0.40 8.63
CA LEU A 281 -18.09 0.70 7.65
C LEU A 281 -19.35 1.55 7.87
N GLU A 282 -20.41 0.95 8.42
CA GLU A 282 -21.66 1.67 8.69
C GLU A 282 -21.51 2.67 9.83
N ASP A 283 -20.73 2.36 10.87
CA ASP A 283 -20.42 3.30 11.95
C ASP A 283 -19.67 4.52 11.40
N ILE A 284 -18.69 4.30 10.53
CA ILE A 284 -17.94 5.38 9.86
C ILE A 284 -18.87 6.24 9.00
N LYS A 285 -19.81 5.62 8.27
CA LYS A 285 -20.82 6.35 7.50
C LYS A 285 -21.79 7.14 8.39
N GLN A 286 -22.11 6.64 9.59
CA GLN A 286 -22.96 7.37 10.55
C GLN A 286 -22.26 8.65 11.01
N ILE A 287 -20.97 8.57 11.39
CA ILE A 287 -20.15 9.74 11.72
C ILE A 287 -20.15 10.72 10.54
N GLY A 288 -19.90 10.24 9.32
CA GLY A 288 -19.89 11.07 8.12
C GLY A 288 -21.24 11.77 7.88
N ARG A 289 -22.37 11.07 8.05
CA ARG A 289 -23.71 11.67 7.91
C ARG A 289 -23.99 12.74 8.97
N ALA A 290 -23.61 12.48 10.21
CA ALA A 290 -23.81 13.44 11.32
C ALA A 290 -23.01 14.73 11.11
N SER A 291 -21.81 14.65 10.55
CA SER A 291 -20.91 15.78 10.30
C SER A 291 -20.93 16.30 8.85
N SER A 292 -21.84 15.81 7.99
CA SER A 292 -21.87 16.13 6.56
C SER A 292 -20.54 15.81 5.83
N GLY A 293 -19.78 14.86 6.34
CA GLY A 293 -18.50 14.41 5.80
C GLY A 293 -18.62 13.11 4.99
N THR A 294 -17.60 12.82 4.19
CA THR A 294 -17.44 11.53 3.49
C THR A 294 -16.71 10.53 4.37
N VAL A 295 -16.86 9.22 4.06
CA VAL A 295 -16.10 8.14 4.72
C VAL A 295 -14.60 8.43 4.71
N ASN A 296 -14.06 8.89 3.59
CA ASN A 296 -12.63 9.18 3.48
C ASN A 296 -12.18 10.35 4.36
N GLU A 297 -13.00 11.39 4.50
CA GLU A 297 -12.71 12.53 5.38
C GLU A 297 -12.74 12.11 6.86
N VAL A 298 -13.70 11.26 7.25
CA VAL A 298 -13.76 10.69 8.60
C VAL A 298 -12.52 9.83 8.90
N LEU A 299 -12.13 8.97 7.97
CA LEU A 299 -10.94 8.13 8.13
C LEU A 299 -9.65 8.94 8.23
N LEU A 300 -9.49 9.99 7.41
CA LEU A 300 -8.32 10.88 7.47
C LEU A 300 -8.30 11.69 8.78
N SER A 301 -9.46 12.14 9.26
CA SER A 301 -9.57 12.83 10.55
C SER A 301 -9.18 11.92 11.71
N ALA A 302 -9.68 10.68 11.74
CA ALA A 302 -9.32 9.70 12.75
C ALA A 302 -7.81 9.34 12.69
N ALA A 303 -7.25 9.23 11.49
CA ALA A 303 -5.81 9.00 11.31
C ALA A 303 -4.98 10.18 11.84
N ALA A 304 -5.42 11.43 11.63
CA ALA A 304 -4.76 12.60 12.19
C ALA A 304 -4.84 12.63 13.73
N GLY A 305 -6.02 12.27 14.28
CA GLY A 305 -6.17 12.16 15.74
C GLY A 305 -5.27 11.10 16.36
N ALA A 306 -5.21 9.92 15.76
CA ALA A 306 -4.32 8.84 16.20
C ALA A 306 -2.84 9.26 16.18
N LEU A 307 -2.41 9.93 15.12
CA LEU A 307 -1.05 10.49 15.05
C LEU A 307 -0.81 11.55 16.13
N GLY A 308 -1.81 12.41 16.39
CA GLY A 308 -1.74 13.42 17.47
C GLY A 308 -1.52 12.77 18.83
N ARG A 309 -2.27 11.71 19.16
CA ARG A 309 -2.12 10.98 20.42
C ARG A 309 -0.71 10.39 20.57
N VAL A 310 -0.17 9.77 19.53
CA VAL A 310 1.19 9.21 19.56
C VAL A 310 2.27 10.28 19.68
N LEU A 311 1.96 11.52 19.25
CA LEU A 311 2.87 12.65 19.33
C LEU A 311 2.72 13.48 20.61
N GLU A 312 1.73 13.25 21.48
CA GLU A 312 1.50 14.06 22.70
C GLU A 312 2.76 14.18 23.57
N GLU A 313 3.62 13.15 23.59
CA GLU A 313 4.88 13.16 24.32
C GLU A 313 6.07 13.69 23.52
N ASP A 314 5.87 14.06 22.24
CA ASP A 314 6.96 14.59 21.41
C ASP A 314 7.26 16.05 21.82
N PRO A 315 8.55 16.42 22.04
CA PRO A 315 8.91 17.79 22.42
C PRO A 315 8.50 18.88 21.43
N GLN A 316 8.24 18.51 20.18
CA GLN A 316 7.81 19.43 19.12
C GLN A 316 6.28 19.47 18.96
N PHE A 317 5.55 18.70 19.76
CA PHE A 317 4.10 18.69 19.71
C PHE A 317 3.52 19.99 20.30
N GLU A 318 2.71 20.66 19.51
CA GLU A 318 1.99 21.87 19.92
C GLU A 318 0.58 21.88 19.40
N SER A 319 -0.28 22.67 20.05
CA SER A 319 -1.65 22.87 19.56
C SER A 319 -1.64 23.51 18.17
N GLY A 320 -2.39 22.91 17.25
CA GLY A 320 -2.43 23.36 15.86
C GLY A 320 -1.31 22.78 14.99
N LEU A 321 -0.48 21.86 15.49
CA LEU A 321 0.53 21.18 14.68
C LEU A 321 -0.11 20.47 13.48
N GLU A 322 0.43 20.72 12.30
CA GLU A 322 0.07 20.02 11.06
C GLU A 322 1.27 19.26 10.50
N LEU A 323 1.06 17.99 10.18
CA LEU A 323 1.97 17.20 9.37
C LEU A 323 1.45 17.10 7.93
N ARG A 324 2.28 16.68 6.98
CA ARG A 324 1.84 16.44 5.61
C ARG A 324 1.86 14.96 5.26
N GLY A 325 0.69 14.47 4.87
CA GLY A 325 0.53 13.15 4.28
C GLY A 325 0.58 13.20 2.76
N VAL A 326 1.33 12.31 2.15
CA VAL A 326 1.28 12.08 0.69
C VAL A 326 0.15 11.13 0.38
N VAL A 327 -0.80 11.59 -0.43
CA VAL A 327 -1.96 10.79 -0.87
C VAL A 327 -1.83 10.48 -2.36
N PRO A 328 -1.77 9.20 -2.76
CA PRO A 328 -1.82 8.83 -4.17
C PRO A 328 -3.23 9.00 -4.73
N VAL A 329 -3.33 9.65 -5.90
CA VAL A 329 -4.60 9.94 -6.59
C VAL A 329 -4.64 9.19 -7.92
N ASN A 330 -5.70 8.41 -8.15
CA ASN A 330 -5.87 7.62 -9.36
C ASN A 330 -6.05 8.52 -10.60
N LEU A 331 -5.17 8.36 -11.58
CA LEU A 331 -5.22 9.01 -12.89
C LEU A 331 -5.54 8.02 -14.03
N ARG A 332 -5.77 6.76 -13.70
CA ARG A 332 -6.13 5.71 -14.66
C ARG A 332 -7.55 5.97 -15.17
N GLY A 333 -7.73 5.93 -16.48
CA GLY A 333 -9.06 5.90 -17.11
C GLY A 333 -9.68 4.49 -17.07
N ASP A 334 -10.64 4.24 -17.95
CA ASP A 334 -11.31 2.93 -18.12
C ASP A 334 -10.40 1.94 -18.89
N GLU A 335 -9.15 1.82 -18.45
CA GLU A 335 -8.17 0.94 -19.09
C GLU A 335 -8.34 -0.51 -18.63
N PRO A 336 -8.11 -1.48 -19.54
CA PRO A 336 -8.19 -2.89 -19.17
C PRO A 336 -7.13 -3.26 -18.14
N LEU A 337 -7.41 -4.27 -17.31
CA LEU A 337 -6.51 -4.80 -16.29
C LEU A 337 -5.14 -5.26 -16.85
N SER A 338 -5.10 -5.65 -18.14
CA SER A 338 -3.86 -6.05 -18.82
C SER A 338 -2.85 -4.90 -18.95
N ALA A 339 -3.29 -3.65 -18.87
CA ALA A 339 -2.41 -2.48 -18.89
C ALA A 339 -1.84 -2.19 -17.49
N LEU A 340 -0.88 -3.02 -17.04
CA LEU A 340 -0.11 -2.77 -15.81
C LEU A 340 0.77 -1.51 -15.97
N GLY A 341 1.43 -1.09 -14.90
CA GLY A 341 2.27 0.12 -14.85
C GLY A 341 1.69 1.18 -13.94
N ASN A 342 2.38 2.30 -13.80
CA ASN A 342 2.06 3.35 -12.83
C ASN A 342 1.34 4.54 -13.48
N LYS A 343 0.10 4.81 -13.06
CA LYS A 343 -0.75 5.90 -13.53
C LYS A 343 -1.48 6.60 -12.39
N PHE A 344 -0.74 7.21 -11.51
CA PHE A 344 -1.29 8.00 -10.40
C PHE A 344 -0.50 9.29 -10.22
N GLY A 345 -1.14 10.28 -9.64
CA GLY A 345 -0.51 11.50 -9.14
C GLY A 345 -0.38 11.47 -7.63
N LEU A 346 0.32 12.43 -7.10
CA LEU A 346 0.45 12.61 -5.65
C LEU A 346 -0.16 13.96 -5.27
N VAL A 347 -0.75 14.03 -4.08
CA VAL A 347 -1.16 15.30 -3.47
C VAL A 347 -0.70 15.33 -2.03
N PHE A 348 -0.44 16.54 -1.52
CA PHE A 348 -0.07 16.74 -0.13
C PHE A 348 -1.30 17.11 0.67
N MET A 349 -1.67 16.25 1.61
CA MET A 349 -2.80 16.43 2.51
C MET A 349 -2.31 16.93 3.86
N PRO A 350 -2.74 18.13 4.32
CA PRO A 350 -2.51 18.54 5.70
C PRO A 350 -3.21 17.58 6.67
N MET A 351 -2.45 17.09 7.62
CA MET A 351 -2.90 16.21 8.70
C MET A 351 -2.89 17.02 9.99
N PRO A 352 -4.04 17.50 10.49
CA PRO A 352 -4.12 18.40 11.65
C PRO A 352 -3.98 17.60 12.96
N VAL A 353 -2.77 17.12 13.23
CA VAL A 353 -2.47 16.26 14.40
C VAL A 353 -2.57 17.01 15.72
N GLY A 354 -2.38 18.34 15.73
CA GLY A 354 -2.47 19.18 16.91
C GLY A 354 -3.90 19.68 17.22
N ILE A 355 -4.93 19.25 16.47
CA ILE A 355 -6.34 19.56 16.78
C ILE A 355 -6.94 18.40 17.58
N ALA A 356 -7.10 18.58 18.89
CA ALA A 356 -7.62 17.55 19.79
C ALA A 356 -9.12 17.27 19.56
N ASP A 357 -9.92 18.32 19.33
CA ASP A 357 -11.36 18.20 19.11
C ASP A 357 -11.66 17.50 17.77
N SER A 358 -12.39 16.40 17.82
CA SER A 358 -12.64 15.54 16.66
C SER A 358 -13.52 16.20 15.60
N GLU A 359 -14.46 17.07 15.99
CA GLU A 359 -15.38 17.75 15.09
C GLU A 359 -14.64 18.88 14.34
N ALA A 360 -13.87 19.71 15.07
CA ALA A 360 -13.03 20.74 14.48
C ALA A 360 -11.97 20.13 13.55
N ARG A 361 -11.37 18.99 13.93
CA ARG A 361 -10.40 18.27 13.12
C ARG A 361 -11.01 17.74 11.82
N LEU A 362 -12.22 17.17 11.88
CA LEU A 362 -12.93 16.70 10.69
C LEU A 362 -13.29 17.85 9.75
N GLU A 363 -13.74 19.00 10.28
CA GLU A 363 -14.03 20.17 9.44
C GLU A 363 -12.77 20.67 8.73
N HIS A 364 -11.64 20.75 9.43
CA HIS A 364 -10.35 21.13 8.83
C HIS A 364 -9.92 20.18 7.70
N VAL A 365 -10.11 18.85 7.89
CA VAL A 365 -9.84 17.83 6.88
C VAL A 365 -10.77 18.02 5.67
N ARG A 366 -12.06 18.29 5.86
CA ARG A 366 -13.03 18.55 4.79
C ARG A 366 -12.65 19.76 3.94
N GLU A 367 -12.30 20.87 4.57
CA GLU A 367 -11.83 22.07 3.87
C GLU A 367 -10.58 21.80 3.05
N SER A 368 -9.61 21.08 3.62
CA SER A 368 -8.37 20.71 2.96
C SER A 368 -8.62 19.78 1.75
N MET A 369 -9.48 18.78 1.90
CA MET A 369 -9.90 17.91 0.82
C MET A 369 -10.63 18.67 -0.30
N ALA A 370 -11.49 19.63 0.03
CA ALA A 370 -12.17 20.45 -0.95
C ALA A 370 -11.18 21.30 -1.77
N ARG A 371 -10.17 21.89 -1.12
CA ARG A 371 -9.07 22.64 -1.79
C ARG A 371 -8.27 21.73 -2.74
N ILE A 372 -7.90 20.54 -2.27
CA ILE A 372 -7.13 19.56 -3.08
C ILE A 372 -7.94 19.11 -4.30
N LYS A 373 -9.23 18.76 -4.14
CA LYS A 373 -10.09 18.36 -5.25
C LYS A 373 -10.27 19.46 -6.31
N ALA A 374 -10.21 20.72 -5.92
CA ALA A 374 -10.28 21.86 -6.83
C ALA A 374 -8.93 22.18 -7.52
N SER A 375 -7.84 21.57 -7.10
CA SER A 375 -6.48 21.83 -7.57
C SER A 375 -6.06 20.86 -8.69
N PRO A 376 -5.31 21.30 -9.71
CA PRO A 376 -4.69 20.43 -10.72
C PRO A 376 -3.39 19.75 -10.21
N GLU A 377 -3.13 19.76 -8.93
CA GLU A 377 -1.87 19.34 -8.30
C GLU A 377 -1.47 17.91 -8.67
N ALA A 378 -2.43 16.96 -8.62
CA ALA A 378 -2.16 15.56 -8.94
C ALA A 378 -1.58 15.36 -10.37
N LEU A 379 -2.06 16.13 -11.35
CA LEU A 379 -1.52 16.09 -12.71
C LEU A 379 -0.11 16.66 -12.79
N GLY A 380 0.15 17.73 -12.05
CA GLY A 380 1.48 18.33 -11.96
C GLY A 380 2.50 17.35 -11.39
N TRP A 381 2.18 16.67 -10.31
CA TRP A 381 3.02 15.65 -9.69
C TRP A 381 3.25 14.43 -10.60
N PHE A 382 2.22 13.98 -11.31
CA PHE A 382 2.39 12.89 -12.28
C PHE A 382 3.31 13.28 -13.44
N ALA A 383 3.17 14.50 -13.97
CA ALA A 383 4.08 15.01 -14.99
C ALA A 383 5.53 15.10 -14.49
N MET A 384 5.72 15.55 -13.25
CA MET A 384 7.03 15.57 -12.60
C MET A 384 7.62 14.18 -12.40
N LEU A 385 6.86 13.20 -11.90
CA LEU A 385 7.32 11.82 -11.75
C LEU A 385 7.80 11.24 -13.10
N ARG A 386 7.06 11.53 -14.18
CA ARG A 386 7.48 11.16 -15.54
C ARG A 386 8.74 11.86 -16.00
N ALA A 387 8.97 13.10 -15.58
CA ALA A 387 10.20 13.85 -15.86
C ALA A 387 11.37 13.26 -15.05
N LEU A 388 11.19 13.01 -13.76
CA LEU A 388 12.20 12.40 -12.89
C LEU A 388 12.69 11.05 -13.44
N GLY A 389 11.79 10.22 -13.98
CA GLY A 389 12.17 8.96 -14.61
C GLY A 389 13.02 9.10 -15.90
N ARG A 390 13.29 10.33 -16.38
CA ARG A 390 14.10 10.61 -17.57
C ARG A 390 15.40 11.36 -17.28
N VAL A 391 15.55 11.92 -16.09
CA VAL A 391 16.77 12.63 -15.68
C VAL A 391 17.84 11.64 -15.16
N PRO A 392 19.12 12.08 -15.10
CA PRO A 392 20.16 11.29 -14.46
C PRO A 392 19.83 10.96 -13.00
N THR A 393 20.32 9.82 -12.53
CA THR A 393 19.99 9.28 -11.19
C THR A 393 20.32 10.24 -10.03
N TRP A 394 21.36 11.07 -10.16
CA TRP A 394 21.70 12.04 -9.12
C TRP A 394 20.67 13.18 -8.99
N MET A 395 20.08 13.61 -10.11
CA MET A 395 18.99 14.61 -10.10
C MET A 395 17.71 14.03 -9.52
N GLU A 396 17.42 12.77 -9.85
CA GLU A 396 16.30 12.04 -9.29
C GLU A 396 16.45 11.89 -7.77
N ALA A 397 17.64 11.48 -7.30
CA ALA A 397 17.95 11.35 -5.87
C ALA A 397 17.76 12.69 -5.12
N LEU A 398 18.20 13.81 -5.71
CA LEU A 398 17.97 15.14 -5.15
C LEU A 398 16.49 15.50 -5.10
N GLY A 399 15.73 15.16 -6.15
CA GLY A 399 14.28 15.39 -6.19
C GLY A 399 13.53 14.59 -5.12
N VAL A 400 13.88 13.31 -4.92
CA VAL A 400 13.31 12.45 -3.88
C VAL A 400 13.67 12.98 -2.49
N GLU A 401 14.89 13.41 -2.26
CA GLU A 401 15.32 14.01 -1.00
C GLU A 401 14.54 15.28 -0.66
N LEU A 402 14.39 16.18 -1.62
CA LEU A 402 13.59 17.41 -1.45
C LEU A 402 12.12 17.11 -1.19
N PHE A 403 11.57 16.09 -1.85
CA PHE A 403 10.21 15.65 -1.66
C PHE A 403 10.00 15.06 -0.24
N SER A 404 10.90 14.18 0.20
CA SER A 404 10.78 13.48 1.46
C SER A 404 10.91 14.39 2.69
N ARG A 405 11.56 15.55 2.56
CA ARG A 405 11.62 16.57 3.63
C ARG A 405 10.32 17.34 3.81
N LYS A 406 9.37 17.18 2.90
CA LYS A 406 8.12 17.96 2.87
C LYS A 406 6.89 17.11 3.17
N ALA A 407 7.11 15.85 3.56
CA ALA A 407 6.05 14.95 3.96
C ALA A 407 6.55 14.01 5.07
N THR A 408 5.72 13.78 6.03
CA THR A 408 6.01 12.89 7.16
C THR A 408 5.54 11.46 6.91
N LEU A 409 4.45 11.29 6.17
CA LEU A 409 3.84 9.97 5.95
C LEU A 409 3.26 9.81 4.54
N VAL A 410 3.11 8.56 4.13
CA VAL A 410 2.24 8.20 3.00
C VAL A 410 0.93 7.68 3.56
N ILE A 411 -0.21 8.21 3.10
CA ILE A 411 -1.53 7.77 3.53
C ILE A 411 -2.42 7.49 2.33
N THR A 412 -3.10 6.34 2.34
CA THR A 412 -4.01 5.94 1.27
C THR A 412 -5.28 5.33 1.83
N SER A 413 -6.38 5.54 1.12
CA SER A 413 -7.67 4.94 1.44
C SER A 413 -8.30 4.40 0.17
N LEU A 414 -8.65 3.12 0.17
CA LEU A 414 -9.24 2.42 -0.96
C LEU A 414 -10.56 1.76 -0.56
N ALA A 415 -11.54 1.86 -1.44
CA ALA A 415 -12.79 1.13 -1.31
C ALA A 415 -12.64 -0.23 -2.02
N GLY A 416 -12.70 -1.31 -1.27
CA GLY A 416 -12.70 -2.67 -1.79
C GLY A 416 -14.12 -3.24 -1.96
N PRO A 417 -14.24 -4.54 -2.23
CA PRO A 417 -15.51 -5.25 -2.43
C PRO A 417 -16.44 -5.14 -1.20
N LYS A 418 -17.72 -4.92 -1.48
CA LYS A 418 -18.75 -4.89 -0.44
C LYS A 418 -19.17 -6.29 0.02
N GLN A 419 -18.94 -7.29 -0.81
CA GLN A 419 -19.29 -8.69 -0.58
C GLN A 419 -18.06 -9.47 -0.15
N GLN A 420 -18.29 -10.54 0.61
CA GLN A 420 -17.27 -11.50 0.95
C GLN A 420 -16.84 -12.26 -0.30
N LEU A 421 -15.54 -12.39 -0.49
CA LEU A 421 -14.92 -13.15 -1.57
C LEU A 421 -14.43 -14.51 -1.05
N HIS A 422 -14.20 -15.44 -1.98
CA HIS A 422 -13.63 -16.75 -1.68
C HIS A 422 -12.36 -16.98 -2.48
N PHE A 423 -11.43 -17.72 -1.92
CA PHE A 423 -10.20 -18.16 -2.57
C PHE A 423 -10.09 -19.67 -2.45
N CYS A 424 -10.19 -20.37 -3.58
CA CYS A 424 -10.19 -21.83 -3.64
C CYS A 424 -11.22 -22.49 -2.70
N GLY A 425 -12.39 -21.88 -2.55
CA GLY A 425 -13.50 -22.33 -1.71
C GLY A 425 -13.39 -21.95 -0.23
N SER A 426 -12.33 -21.27 0.20
CA SER A 426 -12.21 -20.67 1.53
C SER A 426 -12.64 -19.21 1.50
N ALA A 427 -13.41 -18.74 2.48
CA ALA A 427 -13.77 -17.35 2.58
C ALA A 427 -12.50 -16.51 2.86
N ILE A 428 -12.37 -15.38 2.16
CA ILE A 428 -11.38 -14.35 2.48
C ILE A 428 -11.97 -13.54 3.63
N GLU A 429 -11.38 -13.63 4.82
CA GLU A 429 -11.89 -12.95 5.99
C GLU A 429 -11.55 -11.46 5.95
N ASP A 430 -10.28 -11.14 5.70
CA ASP A 430 -9.81 -9.76 5.63
C ASP A 430 -8.73 -9.56 4.57
N VAL A 431 -8.58 -8.31 4.16
CA VAL A 431 -7.56 -7.88 3.22
C VAL A 431 -6.89 -6.62 3.80
N MET A 432 -5.58 -6.67 3.98
CA MET A 432 -4.76 -5.55 4.38
C MET A 432 -3.67 -5.31 3.35
N PHE A 433 -3.17 -4.08 3.25
CA PHE A 433 -2.03 -3.76 2.40
C PHE A 433 -1.24 -2.58 2.97
N TRP A 434 0.02 -2.48 2.54
CA TRP A 434 0.91 -1.38 2.88
C TRP A 434 1.56 -0.86 1.61
N VAL A 435 1.47 0.45 1.44
CA VAL A 435 2.16 1.14 0.34
C VAL A 435 3.59 1.45 0.75
N PRO A 436 4.56 1.38 -0.17
CA PRO A 436 5.92 1.78 0.11
C PRO A 436 6.02 3.28 0.33
N CYS A 437 6.95 3.66 1.16
CA CYS A 437 7.36 5.04 1.36
C CYS A 437 8.63 5.33 0.56
N ALA A 438 8.88 6.59 0.19
CA ALA A 438 10.05 6.98 -0.59
C ALA A 438 10.94 7.97 0.17
N GLY A 439 12.25 7.98 -0.13
CA GLY A 439 13.20 8.88 0.52
C GLY A 439 13.27 8.66 2.03
N ASN A 440 13.12 9.72 2.82
CA ASN A 440 13.18 9.69 4.28
C ASN A 440 11.79 9.55 4.96
N VAL A 441 10.73 9.30 4.20
CA VAL A 441 9.41 9.00 4.76
C VAL A 441 9.42 7.56 5.27
N GLY A 442 9.24 7.36 6.55
CA GLY A 442 9.30 6.03 7.19
C GLY A 442 7.96 5.55 7.75
N LEU A 443 6.89 6.35 7.63
CA LEU A 443 5.56 6.03 8.12
C LEU A 443 4.59 5.89 6.94
N GLY A 444 3.89 4.76 6.88
CA GLY A 444 2.83 4.50 5.92
C GLY A 444 1.54 4.07 6.59
N MET A 445 0.42 4.63 6.15
CA MET A 445 -0.93 4.30 6.62
C MET A 445 -1.81 3.93 5.43
N SER A 446 -2.41 2.75 5.47
CA SER A 446 -3.25 2.24 4.38
C SER A 446 -4.59 1.78 4.91
N MET A 447 -5.67 2.35 4.41
CA MET A 447 -7.03 1.99 4.81
C MET A 447 -7.73 1.27 3.66
N LEU A 448 -8.36 0.16 3.95
CA LEU A 448 -9.13 -0.62 2.98
C LEU A 448 -10.48 -0.99 3.56
N SER A 449 -11.54 -0.71 2.82
CA SER A 449 -12.84 -1.28 3.15
C SER A 449 -13.03 -2.60 2.41
N TYR A 450 -13.43 -3.64 3.14
CA TYR A 450 -13.72 -4.95 2.61
C TYR A 450 -14.88 -5.59 3.39
N ASN A 451 -15.83 -6.17 2.68
CA ASN A 451 -16.97 -6.90 3.28
C ASN A 451 -17.68 -6.12 4.41
N GLY A 452 -17.96 -4.83 4.17
CA GLY A 452 -18.63 -3.96 5.16
C GLY A 452 -17.79 -3.52 6.35
N ARG A 453 -16.49 -3.81 6.36
CA ARG A 453 -15.53 -3.44 7.43
C ARG A 453 -14.39 -2.60 6.85
N VAL A 454 -13.73 -1.83 7.70
CA VAL A 454 -12.51 -1.08 7.37
C VAL A 454 -11.40 -1.50 8.31
N ARG A 455 -10.19 -1.68 7.78
CA ARG A 455 -8.97 -1.83 8.58
C ARG A 455 -7.96 -0.75 8.20
N LEU A 456 -7.21 -0.32 9.18
CA LEU A 456 -6.01 0.48 9.00
C LEU A 456 -4.78 -0.42 9.08
N GLY A 457 -3.96 -0.45 8.03
CA GLY A 457 -2.61 -1.01 8.07
C GLY A 457 -1.60 0.11 8.30
N VAL A 458 -0.69 -0.07 9.25
CA VAL A 458 0.39 0.87 9.57
C VAL A 458 1.72 0.18 9.33
N THR A 459 2.65 0.84 8.65
CA THR A 459 4.05 0.46 8.57
C THR A 459 4.91 1.59 9.08
N ALA A 460 5.92 1.27 9.87
CA ALA A 460 6.84 2.25 10.40
C ALA A 460 8.29 1.77 10.38
N ASP A 461 9.22 2.71 10.20
CA ASP A 461 10.63 2.50 10.53
C ASP A 461 10.81 2.49 12.05
N VAL A 462 11.53 1.49 12.56
CA VAL A 462 11.74 1.33 14.02
C VAL A 462 12.42 2.55 14.64
N GLY A 463 13.27 3.26 13.87
CA GLY A 463 13.90 4.49 14.32
C GLY A 463 12.94 5.66 14.51
N GLN A 464 11.79 5.62 13.85
CA GLN A 464 10.73 6.65 13.95
C GLN A 464 9.61 6.22 14.90
N LEU A 465 9.17 4.97 14.80
CA LEU A 465 8.12 4.40 15.67
C LEU A 465 8.34 2.90 15.84
N ASN A 466 8.69 2.50 17.02
CA ASN A 466 8.97 1.09 17.33
C ASN A 466 7.71 0.22 17.42
N ASN A 467 6.56 0.83 17.76
CA ASN A 467 5.29 0.11 17.93
C ASN A 467 4.18 0.74 17.07
N PRO A 468 4.04 0.38 15.79
CA PRO A 468 2.97 0.91 14.93
C PRO A 468 1.56 0.49 15.35
N ALA A 469 1.41 -0.54 16.21
CA ALA A 469 0.12 -0.92 16.77
C ALA A 469 -0.49 0.17 17.66
N GLU A 470 0.30 1.08 18.21
CA GLU A 470 -0.20 2.26 18.93
C GLU A 470 -1.07 3.13 18.01
N ILE A 471 -0.59 3.45 16.81
CA ILE A 471 -1.40 4.22 15.84
C ILE A 471 -2.69 3.46 15.47
N ALA A 472 -2.60 2.14 15.29
CA ALA A 472 -3.77 1.33 14.96
C ALA A 472 -4.82 1.34 16.07
N SER A 473 -4.39 1.23 17.33
CA SER A 473 -5.25 1.28 18.51
C SER A 473 -5.87 2.68 18.73
N GLU A 474 -5.08 3.74 18.59
CA GLU A 474 -5.59 5.11 18.71
C GLU A 474 -6.57 5.46 17.59
N PHE A 475 -6.35 4.98 16.38
CA PHE A 475 -7.29 5.12 15.28
C PHE A 475 -8.66 4.49 15.56
N GLU A 476 -8.68 3.30 16.16
CA GLU A 476 -9.90 2.66 16.63
C GLU A 476 -10.58 3.48 17.71
N SER A 477 -9.81 4.02 18.66
CA SER A 477 -10.30 4.83 19.77
C SER A 477 -10.95 6.13 19.28
N GLU A 478 -10.35 6.80 18.31
CA GLU A 478 -10.88 8.03 17.69
C GLU A 478 -12.24 7.78 17.00
N LEU A 479 -12.38 6.66 16.27
CA LEU A 479 -13.64 6.33 15.61
C LEU A 479 -14.74 5.92 16.60
N ARG A 480 -14.40 5.21 17.69
CA ARG A 480 -15.35 4.85 18.73
C ARG A 480 -15.81 6.07 19.54
N GLY A 481 -14.89 6.98 19.90
CA GLY A 481 -15.20 8.22 20.59
C GLY A 481 -16.18 9.09 19.81
N SER A 482 -15.98 9.21 18.51
CA SER A 482 -16.86 9.96 17.61
C SER A 482 -18.26 9.33 17.46
N THR A 483 -18.40 8.01 17.59
CA THR A 483 -19.69 7.31 17.54
C THR A 483 -20.51 7.54 18.81
N SER A 484 -19.87 7.67 19.97
CA SER A 484 -20.55 7.90 21.27
C SER A 484 -21.00 9.34 21.47
N ALA A 485 -20.31 10.31 20.88
CA ALA A 485 -20.69 11.74 20.95
C ALA A 485 -21.90 12.08 20.07
N GLY A 486 -22.22 11.25 19.07
CA GLY A 486 -23.38 11.44 18.17
C GLY A 486 -24.68 10.77 18.62
N ARG A 487 -24.71 10.13 19.80
CA ARG A 487 -25.90 9.57 20.43
C ARG A 487 -26.36 10.46 21.60
#